data_b033846b5f6804bcce7f0589a4a50639
#
_entry.id   b033846b5f6804bcce7f0589a4a50639
#
_cell.length_a   1.000
_cell.length_b   1.000
_cell.length_c   1.000
_cell.angle_alpha   90.00
_cell.angle_beta   90.00
_cell.angle_gamma   90.00
#
_symmetry.space_group_name_H-M   'P 1'
#
loop_
_entity.id
_entity.type
_entity.pdbx_description
1 polymer ?
#
loop_
_entity_poly.entity_id
_entity_poly.type
_entity_poly.pdbx_seq_one_letter_code
_entity_poly.pdbx_strand_id
1 'polypeptide(L)'
;DREVSAKSTIITSTNSNRYGLDAFSFGNSNYKMKNVVTSITGELNSRFSNNVQNKLLATYTHISDTREQKGSDFPFVDIYKDGKQYITLGTEVFTPNNQVINNVFSLVDNVSISLGKHELLAGVSFERQYFKNSYLRGPYGYYRYDSMDDFMQGKVPTIYGITYGYNGNDAPGSELTFGMAGVYAQDVWSLTPNFRLTYGLRLDMPIYMNSLDSNKSIEELAFVNNTHVDISKWPKTQVLFSPRVGFNWDVKGDRSVIVSGGTGIFTGLLPFVW
;
A
#
# COMPACT_ATOMS: atom_id res chain seq x y z
N ASP A 1 -30.52 -6.67 -11.17
CA ASP A 1 -30.08 -5.27 -11.14
C ASP A 1 -28.61 -5.20 -11.50
N ARG A 2 -28.23 -4.18 -12.24
CA ARG A 2 -26.84 -3.92 -12.65
C ARG A 2 -26.46 -2.53 -12.19
N GLU A 3 -25.38 -2.42 -11.45
CA GLU A 3 -24.84 -1.14 -11.01
C GLU A 3 -23.41 -0.96 -11.51
N VAL A 4 -23.11 0.21 -12.07
CA VAL A 4 -21.76 0.64 -12.41
C VAL A 4 -21.50 1.97 -11.73
N SER A 5 -20.47 2.02 -10.88
CA SER A 5 -20.09 3.24 -10.19
C SER A 5 -18.64 3.61 -10.50
N ALA A 6 -18.37 4.91 -10.59
CA ALA A 6 -17.02 5.45 -10.73
C ALA A 6 -16.79 6.58 -9.74
N LYS A 7 -15.64 6.56 -9.07
CA LYS A 7 -15.23 7.60 -8.13
C LYS A 7 -13.79 8.02 -8.38
N SER A 8 -13.56 9.33 -8.45
CA SER A 8 -12.22 9.90 -8.45
C SER A 8 -12.08 10.91 -7.31
N THR A 9 -11.00 10.82 -6.55
CA THR A 9 -10.71 11.73 -5.44
C THR A 9 -9.31 12.27 -5.59
N ILE A 10 -9.16 13.61 -5.53
CA ILE A 10 -7.87 14.31 -5.55
C ILE A 10 -7.72 15.03 -4.22
N ILE A 11 -6.68 14.67 -3.47
CA ILE A 11 -6.34 15.33 -2.21
C ILE A 11 -4.98 15.99 -2.38
N THR A 12 -4.91 17.28 -2.12
CA THR A 12 -3.65 18.03 -2.17
C THR A 12 -3.41 18.69 -0.82
N SER A 13 -2.19 18.56 -0.30
CA SER A 13 -1.73 19.27 0.89
C SER A 13 -0.40 19.96 0.59
N THR A 14 -0.18 21.12 1.21
CA THR A 14 1.09 21.84 1.13
C THR A 14 1.77 21.73 2.49
N ASN A 15 2.99 21.23 2.51
CA ASN A 15 3.78 21.18 3.72
C ASN A 15 4.81 22.31 3.69
N SER A 16 4.81 23.13 4.74
CA SER A 16 5.79 24.19 4.95
C SER A 16 6.52 23.92 6.27
N ASN A 17 7.82 23.86 6.28
CA ASN A 17 8.64 23.62 7.46
C ASN A 17 8.77 22.16 7.93
N ARG A 18 9.61 21.42 7.24
CA ARG A 18 10.02 20.09 7.68
C ARG A 18 11.27 20.10 8.59
N TYR A 19 12.07 21.15 8.51
CA TYR A 19 13.40 21.20 9.09
C TYR A 19 13.49 22.28 10.19
N GLY A 20 13.18 21.89 11.41
CA GLY A 20 13.35 22.73 12.61
C GLY A 20 12.42 23.93 12.69
N LEU A 21 11.86 24.14 13.87
CA LEU A 21 10.93 25.26 14.16
C LEU A 21 11.62 26.63 14.09
N ASP A 22 12.96 26.66 14.16
CA ASP A 22 13.77 27.89 14.27
C ASP A 22 14.51 28.27 12.96
N ALA A 23 14.36 27.49 11.89
CA ALA A 23 15.01 27.75 10.62
C ALA A 23 14.13 28.61 9.68
N PHE A 24 14.74 29.59 9.03
CA PHE A 24 14.11 30.33 7.94
C PHE A 24 14.14 29.51 6.65
N SER A 25 12.97 29.11 6.16
CA SER A 25 12.82 28.30 4.95
C SER A 25 12.32 29.14 3.79
N PHE A 26 13.07 29.15 2.69
CA PHE A 26 12.63 29.82 1.47
C PHE A 26 11.48 29.05 0.81
N GLY A 27 10.62 29.78 0.08
CA GLY A 27 9.43 29.18 -0.54
C GLY A 27 9.71 28.03 -1.51
N ASN A 28 10.90 28.00 -2.14
CA ASN A 28 11.32 26.94 -3.06
C ASN A 28 11.75 25.64 -2.35
N SER A 29 11.95 25.65 -1.03
CA SER A 29 12.19 24.45 -0.25
C SER A 29 10.89 23.78 0.25
N ASN A 30 9.74 24.36 -0.08
CA ASN A 30 8.44 23.74 0.19
C ASN A 30 8.05 22.77 -0.93
N TYR A 31 7.19 21.83 -0.59
CA TYR A 31 6.62 20.89 -1.54
C TYR A 31 5.10 20.74 -1.34
N LYS A 32 4.45 20.20 -2.34
CA LYS A 32 3.04 19.89 -2.35
C LYS A 32 2.89 18.37 -2.43
N MET A 33 2.06 17.80 -1.59
CA MET A 33 1.64 16.40 -1.73
C MET A 33 0.35 16.35 -2.56
N LYS A 34 0.34 15.47 -3.56
CA LYS A 34 -0.82 15.24 -4.40
C LYS A 34 -1.14 13.75 -4.36
N ASN A 35 -2.35 13.44 -3.93
CA ASN A 35 -2.90 12.10 -3.94
C ASN A 35 -4.07 12.07 -4.92
N VAL A 36 -4.02 11.20 -5.91
CA VAL A 36 -5.09 10.99 -6.89
C VAL A 36 -5.55 9.55 -6.79
N VAL A 37 -6.82 9.35 -6.47
CA VAL A 37 -7.45 8.04 -6.44
C VAL A 37 -8.61 8.02 -7.43
N THR A 38 -8.54 7.12 -8.40
CA THR A 38 -9.62 6.86 -9.35
C THR A 38 -10.04 5.42 -9.21
N SER A 39 -11.33 5.18 -8.94
CA SER A 39 -11.87 3.83 -8.80
C SER A 39 -13.12 3.68 -9.67
N ILE A 40 -13.18 2.55 -10.39
CA ILE A 40 -14.32 2.16 -11.20
C ILE A 40 -14.77 0.78 -10.71
N THR A 41 -16.06 0.65 -10.41
CA THR A 41 -16.65 -0.60 -9.93
C THR A 41 -17.83 -0.98 -10.79
N GLY A 42 -17.88 -2.24 -11.20
CA GLY A 42 -19.03 -2.86 -11.86
C GLY A 42 -19.59 -3.95 -10.94
N GLU A 43 -20.90 -3.95 -10.74
CA GLU A 43 -21.60 -4.96 -9.96
C GLU A 43 -22.71 -5.60 -10.80
N LEU A 44 -22.79 -6.93 -10.75
CA LEU A 44 -23.87 -7.71 -11.36
C LEU A 44 -24.50 -8.60 -10.31
N ASN A 45 -25.75 -8.31 -9.99
CA ASN A 45 -26.59 -9.15 -9.13
C ASN A 45 -27.50 -10.00 -9.99
N SER A 46 -27.46 -11.32 -9.79
CA SER A 46 -28.28 -12.28 -10.52
C SER A 46 -29.09 -13.13 -9.53
N ARG A 47 -30.36 -13.26 -9.76
CA ARG A 47 -31.24 -14.13 -8.99
C ARG A 47 -31.64 -15.32 -9.84
N PHE A 48 -31.11 -16.49 -9.54
CA PHE A 48 -31.41 -17.73 -10.29
C PHE A 48 -32.67 -18.40 -9.79
N SER A 49 -32.97 -18.26 -8.51
CA SER A 49 -34.21 -18.74 -7.90
C SER A 49 -34.53 -17.93 -6.64
N ASN A 50 -35.61 -18.28 -5.93
CA ASN A 50 -35.93 -17.65 -4.66
C ASN A 50 -34.86 -17.89 -3.58
N ASN A 51 -34.07 -18.94 -3.74
CA ASN A 51 -33.10 -19.40 -2.74
C ASN A 51 -31.66 -19.26 -3.22
N VAL A 52 -31.42 -18.92 -4.51
CA VAL A 52 -30.07 -18.87 -5.09
C VAL A 52 -29.84 -17.52 -5.72
N GLN A 53 -28.84 -16.81 -5.22
CA GLN A 53 -28.42 -15.51 -5.73
C GLN A 53 -26.92 -15.52 -6.02
N ASN A 54 -26.51 -14.74 -7.00
CA ASN A 54 -25.11 -14.52 -7.31
C ASN A 54 -24.84 -13.03 -7.35
N LYS A 55 -23.64 -12.66 -6.84
CA LYS A 55 -23.12 -11.30 -6.88
C LYS A 55 -21.71 -11.32 -7.42
N LEU A 56 -21.53 -10.78 -8.61
CA LEU A 56 -20.23 -10.54 -9.23
C LEU A 56 -19.86 -9.08 -9.08
N LEU A 57 -18.67 -8.84 -8.54
CA LEU A 57 -18.10 -7.50 -8.34
C LEU A 57 -16.72 -7.43 -9.00
N ALA A 58 -16.52 -6.44 -9.87
CA ALA A 58 -15.23 -6.13 -10.45
C ALA A 58 -14.87 -4.67 -10.16
N THR A 59 -13.66 -4.45 -9.63
CA THR A 59 -13.19 -3.11 -9.27
C THR A 59 -11.79 -2.89 -9.85
N TYR A 60 -11.56 -1.73 -10.43
CA TYR A 60 -10.24 -1.24 -10.77
C TYR A 60 -9.99 0.08 -10.06
N THR A 61 -8.88 0.17 -9.33
CA THR A 61 -8.47 1.37 -8.61
C THR A 61 -7.06 1.75 -9.04
N HIS A 62 -6.90 3.00 -9.45
CA HIS A 62 -5.61 3.65 -9.70
C HIS A 62 -5.33 4.66 -8.60
N ILE A 63 -4.18 4.53 -7.95
CA ILE A 63 -3.69 5.43 -6.91
C ILE A 63 -2.36 6.00 -7.39
N SER A 64 -2.23 7.33 -7.36
CA SER A 64 -0.99 8.04 -7.66
C SER A 64 -0.71 9.07 -6.58
N ASP A 65 0.33 8.80 -5.80
CA ASP A 65 0.84 9.70 -4.77
C ASP A 65 2.14 10.34 -5.27
N THR A 66 2.17 11.67 -5.36
CA THR A 66 3.33 12.41 -5.84
C THR A 66 3.68 13.54 -4.91
N ARG A 67 4.97 13.87 -4.88
CA ARG A 67 5.44 15.13 -4.32
C ARG A 67 5.85 16.05 -5.46
N GLU A 68 5.29 17.26 -5.45
CA GLU A 68 5.58 18.31 -6.43
C GLU A 68 6.38 19.40 -5.73
N GLN A 69 7.54 19.75 -6.28
CA GLN A 69 8.35 20.85 -5.77
C GLN A 69 7.72 22.20 -6.12
N LYS A 70 8.05 23.22 -5.35
CA LYS A 70 7.70 24.61 -5.65
C LYS A 70 8.91 25.32 -6.24
N GLY A 71 8.79 25.75 -7.49
CA GLY A 71 9.85 26.43 -8.21
C GLY A 71 10.64 25.52 -9.16
N SER A 72 11.73 26.04 -9.69
CA SER A 72 12.63 25.31 -10.59
C SER A 72 13.59 24.41 -9.82
N ASP A 73 14.17 23.44 -10.52
CA ASP A 73 15.22 22.56 -10.01
C ASP A 73 16.41 23.39 -9.51
N PHE A 74 16.76 23.20 -8.25
CA PHE A 74 17.85 23.92 -7.61
C PHE A 74 18.48 23.07 -6.51
N PRO A 75 19.81 23.14 -6.30
CA PRO A 75 20.45 22.47 -5.19
C PRO A 75 19.85 22.87 -3.85
N PHE A 76 19.73 21.91 -2.93
CA PHE A 76 19.28 22.20 -1.59
C PHE A 76 20.47 22.67 -0.74
N VAL A 77 20.32 23.82 -0.11
CA VAL A 77 21.36 24.43 0.71
C VAL A 77 20.86 24.63 2.12
N ASP A 78 21.62 24.12 3.08
CA ASP A 78 21.47 24.37 4.51
C ASP A 78 22.59 25.29 5.01
N ILE A 79 22.22 26.39 5.63
CA ILE A 79 23.15 27.31 6.29
C ILE A 79 22.91 27.21 7.79
N TYR A 80 23.96 26.93 8.53
CA TYR A 80 23.93 26.79 9.99
C TYR A 80 24.36 28.07 10.67
N LYS A 81 23.94 28.23 11.91
CA LYS A 81 24.40 29.25 12.85
C LYS A 81 24.47 28.62 14.24
N ASP A 82 25.62 28.77 14.91
CA ASP A 82 25.85 28.21 16.24
C ASP A 82 25.54 26.69 16.33
N GLY A 83 25.91 25.94 15.28
CA GLY A 83 25.69 24.50 15.20
C GLY A 83 24.24 24.07 14.93
N LYS A 84 23.32 25.01 14.72
CA LYS A 84 21.91 24.74 14.41
C LYS A 84 21.57 25.20 13.00
N GLN A 85 20.65 24.48 12.37
CA GLN A 85 20.07 24.87 11.08
C GLN A 85 19.42 26.25 11.21
N TYR A 86 19.82 27.19 10.36
CA TYR A 86 19.38 28.58 10.42
C TYR A 86 18.58 29.00 9.17
N ILE A 87 19.12 28.74 7.98
CA ILE A 87 18.45 29.05 6.71
C ILE A 87 18.45 27.81 5.81
N THR A 88 17.33 27.53 5.16
CA THR A 88 17.21 26.51 4.13
C THR A 88 16.67 27.12 2.84
N LEU A 89 17.27 26.74 1.71
CA LEU A 89 16.83 27.16 0.38
C LEU A 89 17.08 26.05 -0.64
N GLY A 90 16.41 26.14 -1.78
CA GLY A 90 16.53 25.14 -2.85
C GLY A 90 15.47 24.04 -2.78
N THR A 91 15.53 23.10 -3.71
CA THR A 91 14.57 22.00 -3.82
C THR A 91 14.75 21.00 -2.69
N GLU A 92 13.72 20.76 -1.90
CA GLU A 92 13.71 19.82 -0.78
C GLU A 92 14.18 18.42 -1.22
N VAL A 93 15.16 17.86 -0.51
CA VAL A 93 15.92 16.68 -0.96
C VAL A 93 15.11 15.40 -1.14
N PHE A 94 13.95 15.29 -0.51
CA PHE A 94 13.08 14.10 -0.58
C PHE A 94 11.95 14.24 -1.60
N THR A 95 11.79 15.39 -2.24
CA THR A 95 10.70 15.67 -3.17
C THR A 95 10.95 15.15 -4.58
N PRO A 96 12.16 15.30 -5.16
CA PRO A 96 12.39 14.85 -6.53
C PRO A 96 12.17 13.34 -6.69
N ASN A 97 11.49 12.97 -7.78
CA ASN A 97 11.19 11.58 -8.13
C ASN A 97 10.52 10.75 -7.02
N ASN A 98 9.85 11.43 -6.07
CA ASN A 98 9.12 10.75 -5.01
C ASN A 98 7.67 10.51 -5.45
N GLN A 99 7.42 9.30 -5.95
CA GLN A 99 6.13 8.89 -6.48
C GLN A 99 5.82 7.46 -6.08
N VAL A 100 4.57 7.23 -5.70
CA VAL A 100 4.00 5.89 -5.53
C VAL A 100 2.82 5.74 -6.49
N ILE A 101 2.85 4.68 -7.30
CA ILE A 101 1.72 4.27 -8.14
C ILE A 101 1.26 2.90 -7.66
N ASN A 102 -0.04 2.76 -7.45
CA ASN A 102 -0.65 1.48 -7.13
C ASN A 102 -1.89 1.28 -8.01
N ASN A 103 -1.89 0.22 -8.82
CA ASN A 103 -3.01 -0.20 -9.62
C ASN A 103 -3.56 -1.51 -9.06
N VAL A 104 -4.80 -1.50 -8.60
CA VAL A 104 -5.46 -2.66 -8.02
C VAL A 104 -6.64 -3.06 -8.90
N PHE A 105 -6.60 -4.29 -9.39
CA PHE A 105 -7.75 -4.95 -10.00
C PHE A 105 -8.26 -6.03 -9.04
N SER A 106 -9.54 -5.99 -8.71
CA SER A 106 -10.20 -6.97 -7.84
C SER A 106 -11.44 -7.53 -8.53
N LEU A 107 -11.58 -8.86 -8.48
CA LEU A 107 -12.75 -9.60 -8.93
C LEU A 107 -13.23 -10.50 -7.82
N VAL A 108 -14.51 -10.39 -7.46
CA VAL A 108 -15.14 -11.23 -6.43
C VAL A 108 -16.45 -11.75 -6.99
N ASP A 109 -16.65 -13.06 -6.91
CA ASP A 109 -17.90 -13.70 -7.29
C ASP A 109 -18.44 -14.53 -6.13
N ASN A 110 -19.65 -14.25 -5.72
CA ASN A 110 -20.31 -14.86 -4.58
C ASN A 110 -21.62 -15.53 -5.00
N VAL A 111 -21.81 -16.77 -4.58
CA VAL A 111 -23.10 -17.45 -4.66
C VAL A 111 -23.64 -17.65 -3.25
N SER A 112 -24.85 -17.15 -3.01
CA SER A 112 -25.58 -17.31 -1.76
C SER A 112 -26.75 -18.26 -1.97
N ILE A 113 -26.90 -19.23 -1.07
CA ILE A 113 -27.94 -20.27 -1.14
C ILE A 113 -28.62 -20.37 0.22
N SER A 114 -29.95 -20.16 0.23
CA SER A 114 -30.78 -20.34 1.44
C SER A 114 -31.47 -21.71 1.42
N LEU A 115 -31.12 -22.57 2.38
CA LEU A 115 -31.63 -23.94 2.51
C LEU A 115 -32.19 -24.19 3.91
N GLY A 116 -33.44 -23.84 4.14
CA GLY A 116 -34.09 -24.04 5.43
C GLY A 116 -33.41 -23.28 6.57
N LYS A 117 -32.63 -24.00 7.40
CA LYS A 117 -31.87 -23.41 8.52
C LYS A 117 -30.46 -23.00 8.16
N HIS A 118 -30.04 -23.16 6.91
CA HIS A 118 -28.70 -22.90 6.42
C HIS A 118 -28.66 -21.74 5.45
N GLU A 119 -27.72 -20.85 5.63
CA GLU A 119 -27.40 -19.76 4.70
C GLU A 119 -25.96 -19.98 4.23
N LEU A 120 -25.83 -20.63 3.08
CA LEU A 120 -24.56 -20.96 2.48
C LEU A 120 -24.06 -19.79 1.63
N LEU A 121 -22.77 -19.46 1.77
CA LEU A 121 -22.04 -18.54 0.91
C LEU A 121 -20.82 -19.29 0.38
N ALA A 122 -20.68 -19.37 -0.94
CA ALA A 122 -19.47 -19.82 -1.59
C ALA A 122 -18.98 -18.75 -2.57
N GLY A 123 -17.67 -18.60 -2.70
CA GLY A 123 -17.16 -17.57 -3.60
C GLY A 123 -15.73 -17.80 -4.03
N VAL A 124 -15.35 -17.04 -5.03
CA VAL A 124 -13.99 -16.91 -5.52
C VAL A 124 -13.59 -15.45 -5.50
N SER A 125 -12.31 -15.19 -5.31
CA SER A 125 -11.75 -13.85 -5.38
C SER A 125 -10.43 -13.89 -6.13
N PHE A 126 -10.15 -12.83 -6.86
CA PHE A 126 -8.87 -12.58 -7.48
C PHE A 126 -8.52 -11.11 -7.33
N GLU A 127 -7.31 -10.84 -6.87
CA GLU A 127 -6.77 -9.48 -6.80
C GLU A 127 -5.41 -9.46 -7.49
N ARG A 128 -5.18 -8.43 -8.30
CA ARG A 128 -3.88 -8.13 -8.90
C ARG A 128 -3.50 -6.72 -8.53
N GLN A 129 -2.32 -6.57 -7.95
CA GLN A 129 -1.74 -5.27 -7.64
C GLN A 129 -0.47 -5.06 -8.49
N TYR A 130 -0.39 -3.91 -9.13
CA TYR A 130 0.85 -3.37 -9.66
C TYR A 130 1.26 -2.20 -8.78
N PHE A 131 2.44 -2.26 -8.26
CA PHE A 131 2.99 -1.26 -7.36
C PHE A 131 4.31 -0.75 -7.91
N LYS A 132 4.47 0.57 -7.97
CA LYS A 132 5.71 1.25 -8.32
C LYS A 132 6.02 2.29 -7.26
N ASN A 133 7.21 2.21 -6.69
CA ASN A 133 7.73 3.19 -5.74
C ASN A 133 9.02 3.76 -6.30
N SER A 134 9.01 5.05 -6.61
CA SER A 134 10.16 5.79 -7.12
C SER A 134 10.62 6.78 -6.06
N TYR A 135 11.94 6.82 -5.83
CA TYR A 135 12.54 7.72 -4.88
C TYR A 135 14.02 7.97 -5.22
N LEU A 136 14.39 9.22 -5.33
CA LEU A 136 15.78 9.63 -5.50
C LEU A 136 16.07 10.84 -4.63
N ARG A 137 16.83 10.65 -3.57
CA ARG A 137 17.11 11.71 -2.60
C ARG A 137 18.16 12.69 -3.14
N GLY A 138 17.83 13.99 -3.20
CA GLY A 138 18.80 15.04 -3.48
C GLY A 138 19.50 14.96 -4.84
N PRO A 139 18.79 14.71 -5.96
CA PRO A 139 19.43 14.59 -7.28
C PRO A 139 20.01 15.91 -7.79
N TYR A 140 19.60 17.03 -7.23
CA TYR A 140 20.13 18.37 -7.60
C TYR A 140 21.31 18.79 -6.72
N GLY A 141 21.71 17.95 -5.75
CA GLY A 141 22.78 18.22 -4.78
C GLY A 141 22.28 18.80 -3.46
N TYR A 142 22.99 18.46 -2.42
CA TYR A 142 22.84 18.96 -1.05
C TYR A 142 24.14 19.63 -0.62
N TYR A 143 24.03 20.85 -0.13
CA TYR A 143 25.16 21.64 0.36
C TYR A 143 24.87 22.13 1.77
N ARG A 144 25.84 21.97 2.66
CA ARG A 144 25.78 22.51 4.03
C ARG A 144 26.93 23.44 4.28
N TYR A 145 26.61 24.61 4.83
CA TYR A 145 27.57 25.59 5.31
C TYR A 145 27.37 25.82 6.80
N ASP A 146 28.49 25.94 7.57
CA ASP A 146 28.41 26.10 9.02
C ASP A 146 28.17 27.56 9.43
N SER A 147 28.30 28.51 8.49
CA SER A 147 27.94 29.92 8.68
C SER A 147 27.43 30.58 7.42
N MET A 148 26.74 31.72 7.61
CA MET A 148 26.34 32.58 6.51
C MET A 148 27.56 33.18 5.80
N ASP A 149 28.62 33.53 6.55
CA ASP A 149 29.83 34.10 5.97
C ASP A 149 30.53 33.11 5.04
N ASP A 150 30.58 31.83 5.39
CA ASP A 150 31.15 30.79 4.52
C ASP A 150 30.37 30.65 3.23
N PHE A 151 29.03 30.70 3.33
CA PHE A 151 28.17 30.67 2.15
C PHE A 151 28.37 31.90 1.24
N MET A 152 28.38 33.10 1.83
CA MET A 152 28.54 34.35 1.08
C MET A 152 29.92 34.52 0.44
N GLN A 153 30.96 33.95 1.04
CA GLN A 153 32.32 33.94 0.51
C GLN A 153 32.57 32.83 -0.51
N GLY A 154 31.57 31.96 -0.77
CA GLY A 154 31.71 30.84 -1.69
C GLY A 154 32.76 29.81 -1.27
N LYS A 155 32.91 29.60 0.05
CA LYS A 155 33.82 28.56 0.58
C LYS A 155 33.33 27.16 0.24
N VAL A 156 34.20 26.19 0.40
CA VAL A 156 33.84 24.77 0.27
C VAL A 156 32.81 24.43 1.34
N PRO A 157 31.67 23.81 0.97
CA PRO A 157 30.65 23.39 1.93
C PRO A 157 31.21 22.34 2.89
N THR A 158 30.78 22.38 4.14
CA THR A 158 31.16 21.39 5.17
C THR A 158 30.64 20.01 4.82
N ILE A 159 29.45 19.92 4.17
CA ILE A 159 28.91 18.69 3.64
C ILE A 159 28.43 18.95 2.21
N TYR A 160 28.82 18.05 1.33
CA TYR A 160 28.29 17.93 -0.02
C TYR A 160 27.78 16.52 -0.26
N GLY A 161 26.61 16.40 -0.88
CA GLY A 161 26.05 15.10 -1.28
C GLY A 161 25.20 15.24 -2.54
N ILE A 162 25.29 14.26 -3.41
CA ILE A 162 24.43 14.13 -4.59
C ILE A 162 24.10 12.68 -4.80
N THR A 163 22.88 12.41 -5.23
CA THR A 163 22.46 11.07 -5.66
C THR A 163 22.03 11.14 -7.10
N TYR A 164 22.47 10.20 -7.89
CA TYR A 164 22.15 10.08 -9.31
C TYR A 164 21.67 8.68 -9.64
N GLY A 165 20.94 8.55 -10.73
CA GLY A 165 20.44 7.27 -11.18
C GLY A 165 21.56 6.32 -11.65
N TYR A 166 21.30 5.04 -11.58
CA TYR A 166 22.21 3.99 -12.03
C TYR A 166 21.94 3.64 -13.49
N ASN A 167 22.98 3.42 -14.28
CA ASN A 167 22.88 3.07 -15.71
C ASN A 167 22.01 4.02 -16.56
N GLY A 168 22.08 5.34 -16.30
CA GLY A 168 21.32 6.34 -17.05
C GLY A 168 19.82 6.39 -16.73
N ASN A 169 19.39 5.74 -15.66
CA ASN A 169 18.02 5.84 -15.16
C ASN A 169 17.91 7.01 -14.18
N ASP A 170 17.43 8.15 -14.64
CA ASP A 170 17.31 9.37 -13.84
C ASP A 170 16.18 9.33 -12.81
N ALA A 171 15.28 8.35 -12.91
CA ALA A 171 14.15 8.17 -12.01
C ALA A 171 14.02 6.69 -11.58
N PRO A 172 14.97 6.16 -10.78
CA PRO A 172 14.93 4.79 -10.33
C PRO A 172 13.66 4.53 -9.53
N GLY A 173 13.04 3.37 -9.76
CA GLY A 173 11.87 2.93 -9.04
C GLY A 173 11.82 1.41 -8.98
N SER A 174 11.33 0.90 -7.87
CA SER A 174 11.05 -0.53 -7.71
C SER A 174 9.63 -0.82 -8.17
N GLU A 175 9.47 -1.86 -8.98
CA GLU A 175 8.18 -2.29 -9.51
C GLU A 175 7.87 -3.71 -9.05
N LEU A 176 6.63 -3.91 -8.64
CA LEU A 176 6.13 -5.19 -8.16
C LEU A 176 4.75 -5.46 -8.76
N THR A 177 4.55 -6.67 -9.29
CA THR A 177 3.23 -7.17 -9.65
C THR A 177 2.93 -8.42 -8.84
N PHE A 178 1.90 -8.34 -8.05
CA PHE A 178 1.47 -9.39 -7.13
C PHE A 178 0.01 -9.71 -7.34
N GLY A 179 -0.34 -10.98 -7.23
CA GLY A 179 -1.73 -11.45 -7.25
C GLY A 179 -2.06 -12.30 -6.03
N MET A 180 -3.35 -12.34 -5.70
CA MET A 180 -3.92 -13.23 -4.70
C MET A 180 -5.18 -13.85 -5.29
N ALA A 181 -5.20 -15.17 -5.42
CA ALA A 181 -6.40 -15.93 -5.77
C ALA A 181 -6.95 -16.60 -4.51
N GLY A 182 -8.27 -16.57 -4.32
CA GLY A 182 -8.91 -17.16 -3.16
C GLY A 182 -10.19 -17.89 -3.52
N VAL A 183 -10.46 -18.97 -2.81
CA VAL A 183 -11.75 -19.68 -2.83
C VAL A 183 -12.23 -19.84 -1.39
N TYR A 184 -13.53 -19.72 -1.17
CA TYR A 184 -14.09 -19.82 0.18
C TYR A 184 -15.50 -20.32 0.18
N ALA A 185 -15.85 -20.94 1.31
CA ALA A 185 -17.22 -21.32 1.62
C ALA A 185 -17.50 -21.08 3.11
N GLN A 186 -18.72 -20.70 3.40
CA GLN A 186 -19.21 -20.47 4.76
C GLN A 186 -20.66 -20.89 4.84
N ASP A 187 -21.05 -21.39 6.03
CA ASP A 187 -22.44 -21.61 6.40
C ASP A 187 -22.79 -20.83 7.67
N VAL A 188 -23.97 -20.25 7.65
CA VAL A 188 -24.64 -19.73 8.85
C VAL A 188 -25.80 -20.65 9.16
N TRP A 189 -25.61 -21.48 10.16
CA TRP A 189 -26.57 -22.48 10.58
C TRP A 189 -27.42 -21.98 11.75
N SER A 190 -28.71 -21.79 11.52
CA SER A 190 -29.69 -21.49 12.56
C SER A 190 -30.10 -22.79 13.31
N LEU A 191 -29.26 -23.20 14.27
CA LEU A 191 -29.47 -24.42 15.10
C LEU A 191 -30.82 -24.36 15.80
N THR A 192 -31.11 -23.24 16.44
CA THR A 192 -32.40 -22.89 17.04
C THR A 192 -32.82 -21.50 16.60
N PRO A 193 -34.07 -21.07 16.86
CA PRO A 193 -34.49 -19.66 16.59
C PRO A 193 -33.59 -18.62 17.24
N ASN A 194 -32.95 -18.99 18.36
CA ASN A 194 -32.17 -18.06 19.19
C ASN A 194 -30.66 -18.29 19.08
N PHE A 195 -30.20 -19.32 18.38
CA PHE A 195 -28.77 -19.64 18.29
C PHE A 195 -28.34 -19.89 16.85
N ARG A 196 -27.36 -19.10 16.39
CA ARG A 196 -26.74 -19.25 15.09
C ARG A 196 -25.27 -19.61 15.24
N LEU A 197 -24.82 -20.58 14.49
CA LEU A 197 -23.43 -20.99 14.34
C LEU A 197 -22.95 -20.60 12.94
N THR A 198 -21.85 -19.90 12.87
CA THR A 198 -21.17 -19.58 11.60
C THR A 198 -19.87 -20.34 11.53
N TYR A 199 -19.62 -21.05 10.44
CA TYR A 199 -18.33 -21.69 10.19
C TYR A 199 -17.98 -21.62 8.71
N GLY A 200 -16.69 -21.57 8.42
CA GLY A 200 -16.22 -21.45 7.05
C GLY A 200 -14.73 -21.68 6.91
N LEU A 201 -14.34 -21.84 5.68
CA LEU A 201 -12.94 -22.00 5.27
C LEU A 201 -12.66 -21.11 4.07
N ARG A 202 -11.52 -20.43 4.09
CA ARG A 202 -10.96 -19.74 2.96
C ARG A 202 -9.57 -20.27 2.67
N LEU A 203 -9.28 -20.46 1.39
CA LEU A 203 -7.98 -20.84 0.86
C LEU A 203 -7.50 -19.71 -0.04
N ASP A 204 -6.32 -19.17 0.27
CA ASP A 204 -5.69 -18.12 -0.53
C ASP A 204 -4.36 -18.59 -1.09
N MET A 205 -4.05 -18.19 -2.31
CA MET A 205 -2.82 -18.51 -3.01
C MET A 205 -2.17 -17.22 -3.54
N PRO A 206 -1.02 -16.81 -3.01
CA PRO A 206 -0.24 -15.70 -3.57
C PRO A 206 0.35 -16.08 -4.93
N ILE A 207 0.35 -15.11 -5.85
CA ILE A 207 0.87 -15.26 -7.21
C ILE A 207 1.87 -14.12 -7.46
N TYR A 208 3.13 -14.48 -7.70
CA TYR A 208 4.19 -13.54 -8.03
C TYR A 208 4.29 -13.42 -9.55
N MET A 209 4.15 -12.20 -10.10
CA MET A 209 3.94 -11.98 -11.53
C MET A 209 5.10 -11.29 -12.25
N ASN A 210 6.12 -10.84 -11.53
CA ASN A 210 7.32 -10.27 -12.12
C ASN A 210 8.59 -10.99 -11.64
N SER A 211 9.66 -10.88 -12.41
CA SER A 211 11.01 -11.28 -11.99
C SER A 211 11.59 -10.22 -11.05
N LEU A 212 12.49 -10.66 -10.19
CA LEU A 212 13.29 -9.79 -9.34
C LEU A 212 14.71 -9.71 -9.92
N ASP A 213 15.34 -8.56 -9.75
CA ASP A 213 16.73 -8.39 -10.14
C ASP A 213 17.67 -9.06 -9.14
N SER A 214 18.73 -9.70 -9.64
CA SER A 214 19.79 -10.25 -8.82
C SER A 214 20.77 -9.16 -8.38
N ASN A 215 21.37 -9.31 -7.20
CA ASN A 215 22.48 -8.48 -6.77
C ASN A 215 23.61 -9.37 -6.23
N LYS A 216 24.63 -9.57 -7.05
CA LYS A 216 25.76 -10.43 -6.73
C LYS A 216 26.47 -10.02 -5.42
N SER A 217 26.58 -8.71 -5.16
CA SER A 217 27.23 -8.23 -3.94
C SER A 217 26.45 -8.63 -2.67
N ILE A 218 25.15 -8.84 -2.76
CA ILE A 218 24.33 -9.33 -1.64
C ILE A 218 24.38 -10.86 -1.58
N GLU A 219 24.31 -11.53 -2.72
CA GLU A 219 24.35 -13.00 -2.81
C GLU A 219 25.67 -13.59 -2.30
N GLU A 220 26.79 -12.86 -2.47
CA GLU A 220 28.13 -13.23 -1.98
C GLU A 220 28.30 -13.02 -0.47
N LEU A 221 27.41 -12.27 0.20
CA LEU A 221 27.50 -12.07 1.64
C LEU A 221 27.13 -13.33 2.39
N ALA A 222 27.95 -13.66 3.38
CA ALA A 222 27.66 -14.72 4.35
C ALA A 222 27.01 -14.09 5.59
N PHE A 223 25.76 -14.45 5.87
CA PHE A 223 25.01 -14.07 7.05
C PHE A 223 25.24 -15.09 8.20
N VAL A 224 24.53 -14.93 9.30
CA VAL A 224 24.61 -15.83 10.45
C VAL A 224 24.45 -17.28 10.01
N ASN A 225 25.28 -18.19 10.55
CA ASN A 225 25.37 -19.61 10.17
C ASN A 225 25.73 -19.85 8.70
N ASN A 226 26.50 -18.97 8.10
CA ASN A 226 26.95 -19.04 6.71
C ASN A 226 25.76 -19.13 5.71
N THR A 227 24.65 -18.47 6.05
CA THR A 227 23.49 -18.40 5.18
C THR A 227 23.71 -17.39 4.06
N HIS A 228 23.41 -17.74 2.83
CA HIS A 228 23.41 -16.86 1.68
C HIS A 228 21.96 -16.55 1.28
N VAL A 229 21.70 -15.32 0.88
CA VAL A 229 20.36 -14.87 0.47
C VAL A 229 20.35 -14.54 -1.02
N ASP A 230 19.50 -15.20 -1.76
CA ASP A 230 19.23 -14.91 -3.16
C ASP A 230 17.97 -14.02 -3.26
N ILE A 231 18.19 -12.74 -3.49
CA ILE A 231 17.09 -11.74 -3.56
C ILE A 231 16.36 -11.75 -4.90
N SER A 232 16.84 -12.52 -5.88
CA SER A 232 16.18 -12.67 -7.19
C SER A 232 15.04 -13.69 -7.18
N LYS A 233 14.85 -14.39 -6.05
CA LYS A 233 13.85 -15.45 -5.93
C LYS A 233 12.68 -15.05 -5.05
N TRP A 234 11.51 -15.22 -5.59
CA TRP A 234 10.27 -15.15 -4.80
C TRP A 234 10.18 -16.31 -3.81
N PRO A 235 9.49 -16.12 -2.67
CA PRO A 235 9.11 -17.23 -1.82
C PRO A 235 8.29 -18.25 -2.59
N LYS A 236 8.38 -19.53 -2.18
CA LYS A 236 7.53 -20.57 -2.79
C LYS A 236 6.06 -20.25 -2.55
N THR A 237 5.27 -20.30 -3.62
CA THR A 237 3.82 -20.20 -3.50
C THR A 237 3.28 -21.32 -2.62
N GLN A 238 2.50 -20.97 -1.62
CA GLN A 238 1.83 -21.88 -0.70
C GLN A 238 0.36 -21.51 -0.58
N VAL A 239 -0.48 -22.54 -0.40
CA VAL A 239 -1.89 -22.30 -0.10
C VAL A 239 -2.02 -21.97 1.38
N LEU A 240 -2.66 -20.85 1.68
CA LEU A 240 -2.88 -20.33 3.00
C LEU A 240 -4.29 -20.69 3.45
N PHE A 241 -4.40 -21.32 4.63
CA PHE A 241 -5.66 -21.82 5.19
C PHE A 241 -6.19 -20.84 6.23
N SER A 242 -7.42 -20.40 6.05
CA SER A 242 -8.10 -19.42 6.92
C SER A 242 -9.45 -19.97 7.39
N PRO A 243 -9.47 -20.96 8.32
CA PRO A 243 -10.69 -21.43 8.95
C PRO A 243 -11.23 -20.39 9.92
N ARG A 244 -12.57 -20.33 10.03
CA ARG A 244 -13.25 -19.47 11.00
C ARG A 244 -14.48 -20.13 11.56
N VAL A 245 -14.78 -19.83 12.82
CA VAL A 245 -15.99 -20.25 13.52
C VAL A 245 -16.47 -19.08 14.40
N GLY A 246 -17.77 -18.92 14.47
CA GLY A 246 -18.39 -17.90 15.30
C GLY A 246 -19.80 -18.31 15.69
N PHE A 247 -20.35 -17.67 16.71
CA PHE A 247 -21.71 -17.88 17.15
C PHE A 247 -22.39 -16.56 17.53
N ASN A 248 -23.70 -16.57 17.46
CA ASN A 248 -24.56 -15.52 17.99
C ASN A 248 -25.73 -16.19 18.72
N TRP A 249 -25.91 -15.84 19.99
CA TRP A 249 -26.90 -16.43 20.88
C TRP A 249 -27.75 -15.36 21.57
N ASP A 250 -29.02 -15.35 21.24
CA ASP A 250 -30.02 -14.61 21.99
C ASP A 250 -30.48 -15.44 23.20
N VAL A 251 -29.86 -15.17 24.35
CA VAL A 251 -30.00 -16.02 25.56
C VAL A 251 -31.45 -16.19 26.01
N LYS A 252 -32.25 -15.12 25.90
CA LYS A 252 -33.65 -15.09 26.35
C LYS A 252 -34.66 -15.22 25.22
N GLY A 253 -34.23 -15.07 23.96
CA GLY A 253 -35.12 -15.11 22.82
C GLY A 253 -35.90 -13.82 22.56
N ASP A 254 -35.71 -12.79 23.37
CA ASP A 254 -36.38 -11.48 23.30
C ASP A 254 -35.42 -10.36 22.86
N ARG A 255 -34.17 -10.72 22.49
CA ARG A 255 -33.07 -9.83 22.11
C ARG A 255 -32.58 -8.88 23.22
N SER A 256 -33.01 -9.11 24.47
CA SER A 256 -32.55 -8.31 25.59
C SER A 256 -31.13 -8.63 26.05
N VAL A 257 -30.67 -9.87 25.79
CA VAL A 257 -29.30 -10.33 26.07
C VAL A 257 -28.79 -11.14 24.90
N ILE A 258 -27.83 -10.59 24.18
CA ILE A 258 -27.16 -11.25 23.04
C ILE A 258 -25.71 -11.50 23.41
N VAL A 259 -25.26 -12.75 23.28
CA VAL A 259 -23.87 -13.16 23.45
C VAL A 259 -23.34 -13.60 22.08
N SER A 260 -22.22 -13.03 21.67
CA SER A 260 -21.56 -13.40 20.41
C SER A 260 -20.07 -13.59 20.61
N GLY A 261 -19.47 -14.48 19.84
CA GLY A 261 -18.04 -14.72 19.88
C GLY A 261 -17.59 -15.50 18.66
N GLY A 262 -16.28 -15.54 18.46
CA GLY A 262 -15.71 -16.29 17.35
C GLY A 262 -14.20 -16.29 17.39
N THR A 263 -13.62 -17.17 16.56
CA THR A 263 -12.19 -17.27 16.35
C THR A 263 -11.90 -17.70 14.92
N GLY A 264 -10.69 -17.46 14.44
CA GLY A 264 -10.27 -17.86 13.12
C GLY A 264 -8.81 -17.54 12.85
N ILE A 265 -8.32 -18.08 11.75
CA ILE A 265 -7.04 -17.70 11.15
C ILE A 265 -7.34 -16.82 9.97
N PHE A 266 -6.64 -15.70 9.87
CA PHE A 266 -6.86 -14.72 8.82
C PHE A 266 -5.56 -14.45 8.07
N THR A 267 -5.63 -14.46 6.76
CA THR A 267 -4.54 -14.06 5.88
C THR A 267 -4.70 -12.60 5.49
N GLY A 268 -3.67 -11.80 5.74
CA GLY A 268 -3.60 -10.40 5.30
C GLY A 268 -2.79 -10.24 4.02
N LEU A 269 -2.95 -9.12 3.35
CA LEU A 269 -2.09 -8.67 2.27
C LEU A 269 -0.81 -8.05 2.83
N LEU A 270 0.30 -8.27 2.14
CA LEU A 270 1.56 -7.59 2.46
C LEU A 270 1.47 -6.12 2.06
N PRO A 271 1.85 -5.19 2.94
CA PRO A 271 1.97 -3.79 2.54
C PRO A 271 3.25 -3.61 1.71
N PHE A 272 3.12 -3.39 0.41
CA PHE A 272 4.24 -3.19 -0.51
C PHE A 272 4.77 -1.75 -0.52
N VAL A 273 4.85 -1.12 0.64
CA VAL A 273 5.34 0.26 0.80
C VAL A 273 6.85 0.33 0.97
N TRP A 274 7.50 -0.80 1.22
CA TRP A 274 8.93 -0.91 1.56
C TRP A 274 9.80 -1.22 0.37
#